data_16b4bd7da2254cb4480448099e4350f6
#
_entry.id   16b4bd7da2254cb4480448099e4350f6
#
_cell.length_a   1.000
_cell.length_b   1.000
_cell.length_c   1.000
_cell.angle_alpha   90.00
_cell.angle_beta   90.00
_cell.angle_gamma   90.00
#
_symmetry.space_group_name_H-M   'P 1'
#
loop_
_entity.id
_entity.type
_entity.pdbx_description
1 polymer ?
#
loop_
_entity_poly.entity_id
_entity_poly.type
_entity_poly.pdbx_seq_one_letter_code
_entity_poly.pdbx_strand_id
1 'polypeptide(L)'
;MKEGGIFKADVEYNERKNKNGVYRDKMRVLLFFSEMIIPLILFYVVGFGVLMKCDIYEEFVKGAKEGLETVIQILPTLIGLMVAVGVLRASGFLTMLGEVLGKVTEPFGFPSALVPLTIVRMFSSSAATGLLLDVFREFGTDSRNGKIASIMMSCTETIFYTVSVYFMAAKIKDTRYTIA
;
A
#
# COMPACT_ATOMS: atom_id res chain seq x y z
N MET A 1 4.86 50.83 20.94
CA MET A 1 3.81 49.88 20.49
C MET A 1 4.37 48.70 19.64
N LYS A 2 5.55 48.16 19.93
CA LYS A 2 6.15 47.01 19.18
C LYS A 2 6.36 45.76 20.05
N GLU A 3 6.16 45.80 21.37
CA GLU A 3 6.45 44.65 22.25
C GLU A 3 5.36 43.57 22.25
N GLY A 4 4.11 43.90 21.94
CA GLY A 4 2.99 42.92 21.92
C GLY A 4 3.05 41.92 20.75
N GLY A 5 3.74 42.26 19.67
CA GLY A 5 3.84 41.37 18.49
C GLY A 5 4.85 40.23 18.67
N ILE A 6 5.96 40.54 19.36
CA ILE A 6 7.05 39.54 19.60
C ILE A 6 6.56 38.51 20.61
N PHE A 7 5.90 38.93 21.69
CA PHE A 7 5.35 38.03 22.70
C PHE A 7 4.28 37.07 22.13
N LYS A 8 3.39 37.55 21.22
CA LYS A 8 2.42 36.68 20.55
C LYS A 8 3.10 35.65 19.62
N ALA A 9 4.13 36.07 18.91
CA ALA A 9 4.88 35.16 18.01
C ALA A 9 5.61 34.06 18.80
N ASP A 10 6.21 34.38 19.94
CA ASP A 10 6.89 33.41 20.81
C ASP A 10 5.91 32.44 21.48
N VAL A 11 4.73 32.90 21.90
CA VAL A 11 3.68 32.01 22.44
C VAL A 11 3.18 31.06 21.35
N GLU A 12 2.91 31.54 20.15
CA GLU A 12 2.44 30.72 19.02
C GLU A 12 3.52 29.72 18.55
N TYR A 13 4.80 30.11 18.55
CA TYR A 13 5.92 29.23 18.27
C TYR A 13 6.04 28.11 19.31
N ASN A 14 5.94 28.43 20.60
CA ASN A 14 6.00 27.45 21.68
C ASN A 14 4.80 26.50 21.68
N GLU A 15 3.60 26.98 21.37
CA GLU A 15 2.43 26.11 21.19
C GLU A 15 2.57 25.14 20.01
N ARG A 16 3.07 25.60 18.87
CA ARG A 16 3.35 24.74 17.71
C ARG A 16 4.43 23.69 18.03
N LYS A 17 5.47 24.08 18.74
CA LYS A 17 6.55 23.18 19.18
C LYS A 17 6.03 22.13 20.16
N ASN A 18 5.18 22.50 21.09
CA ASN A 18 4.57 21.58 22.05
C ASN A 18 3.57 20.62 21.38
N LYS A 19 2.71 21.11 20.47
CA LYS A 19 1.84 20.24 19.65
C LYS A 19 2.64 19.24 18.83
N ASN A 20 3.72 19.68 18.18
CA ASN A 20 4.60 18.79 17.42
C ASN A 20 5.29 17.74 18.30
N GLY A 21 5.65 18.10 19.55
CA GLY A 21 6.20 17.15 20.53
C GLY A 21 5.18 16.07 20.90
N VAL A 22 3.98 16.43 21.25
CA VAL A 22 2.90 15.50 21.60
C VAL A 22 2.51 14.60 20.42
N TYR A 23 2.48 15.13 19.19
CA TYR A 23 2.25 14.31 18.00
C TYR A 23 3.39 13.32 17.75
N ARG A 24 4.65 13.72 17.96
CA ARG A 24 5.80 12.83 17.83
C ARG A 24 5.78 11.69 18.86
N ASP A 25 5.40 11.96 20.09
CA ASP A 25 5.32 10.93 21.12
C ASP A 25 4.17 9.97 20.87
N LYS A 26 3.00 10.46 20.49
CA LYS A 26 1.88 9.61 20.05
C LYS A 26 2.24 8.75 18.85
N MET A 27 2.95 9.34 17.87
CA MET A 27 3.40 8.60 16.69
C MET A 27 4.41 7.51 17.07
N ARG A 28 5.36 7.78 17.98
CA ARG A 28 6.31 6.78 18.47
C ARG A 28 5.62 5.61 19.17
N VAL A 29 4.62 5.90 19.99
CA VAL A 29 3.84 4.86 20.66
C VAL A 29 3.08 4.00 19.64
N LEU A 30 2.45 4.61 18.65
CA LEU A 30 1.77 3.90 17.57
C LEU A 30 2.73 3.03 16.75
N LEU A 31 3.90 3.56 16.40
CA LEU A 31 4.94 2.81 15.69
C LEU A 31 5.45 1.65 16.53
N PHE A 32 5.71 1.85 17.81
CA PHE A 32 6.13 0.79 18.73
C PHE A 32 5.09 -0.34 18.82
N PHE A 33 3.80 -0.01 18.96
CA PHE A 33 2.74 -1.03 18.94
C PHE A 33 2.67 -1.75 17.58
N SER A 34 2.81 -1.01 16.48
CA SER A 34 2.85 -1.61 15.14
C SER A 34 4.02 -2.58 14.95
N GLU A 35 5.19 -2.22 15.44
CA GLU A 35 6.39 -3.09 15.40
C GLU A 35 6.25 -4.31 16.31
N MET A 36 5.57 -4.19 17.45
CA MET A 36 5.35 -5.27 18.40
C MET A 36 4.28 -6.28 17.96
N ILE A 37 3.38 -5.92 17.03
CA ILE A 37 2.29 -6.82 16.61
C ILE A 37 2.83 -8.12 16.04
N ILE A 38 3.82 -8.09 15.15
CA ILE A 38 4.37 -9.29 14.53
C ILE A 38 5.03 -10.22 15.54
N PRO A 39 5.97 -9.75 16.42
CA PRO A 39 6.52 -10.57 17.48
C PRO A 39 5.47 -11.15 18.44
N LEU A 40 4.43 -10.38 18.78
CA LEU A 40 3.36 -10.86 19.66
C LEU A 40 2.53 -11.96 18.99
N ILE A 41 2.19 -11.83 17.71
CA ILE A 41 1.48 -12.87 16.97
C ILE A 41 2.33 -14.15 16.90
N LEU A 42 3.62 -14.03 16.58
CA LEU A 42 4.52 -15.17 16.55
C LEU A 42 4.63 -15.85 17.93
N PHE A 43 4.80 -15.08 19.00
CA PHE A 43 4.83 -15.59 20.35
C PHE A 43 3.52 -16.30 20.73
N TYR A 44 2.37 -15.72 20.36
CA TYR A 44 1.05 -16.31 20.58
C TYR A 44 0.91 -17.64 19.85
N VAL A 45 1.23 -17.68 18.54
CA VAL A 45 1.10 -18.89 17.70
C VAL A 45 2.02 -20.02 18.23
N VAL A 46 3.29 -19.71 18.51
CA VAL A 46 4.25 -20.68 19.05
C VAL A 46 3.83 -21.14 20.43
N GLY A 47 3.46 -20.21 21.32
CA GLY A 47 3.00 -20.53 22.68
C GLY A 47 1.75 -21.42 22.69
N PHE A 48 0.79 -21.12 21.80
CA PHE A 48 -0.40 -21.95 21.63
C PHE A 48 -0.06 -23.35 21.10
N GLY A 49 0.86 -23.44 20.12
CA GLY A 49 1.34 -24.71 19.58
C GLY A 49 1.98 -25.60 20.67
N VAL A 50 2.81 -25.00 21.55
CA VAL A 50 3.40 -25.71 22.71
C VAL A 50 2.33 -26.25 23.65
N LEU A 51 1.33 -25.43 23.99
CA LEU A 51 0.21 -25.81 24.84
C LEU A 51 -0.60 -26.97 24.27
N MET A 52 -0.79 -26.96 22.95
CA MET A 52 -1.50 -28.03 22.22
C MET A 52 -0.64 -29.27 21.96
N LYS A 53 0.62 -29.29 22.42
CA LYS A 53 1.59 -30.36 22.18
C LYS A 53 1.82 -30.70 20.71
N CYS A 54 1.71 -29.69 19.83
CA CYS A 54 2.06 -29.83 18.42
C CYS A 54 3.59 -29.83 18.27
N ASP A 55 4.10 -30.58 17.27
CA ASP A 55 5.50 -30.45 16.86
C ASP A 55 5.67 -29.17 16.03
N ILE A 56 6.06 -28.09 16.72
CA ILE A 56 6.17 -26.76 16.14
C ILE A 56 7.19 -26.74 15.00
N TYR A 57 8.27 -27.52 15.11
CA TYR A 57 9.30 -27.55 14.09
C TYR A 57 8.80 -28.24 12.82
N GLU A 58 8.11 -29.36 12.93
CA GLU A 58 7.53 -30.06 11.77
C GLU A 58 6.46 -29.19 11.09
N GLU A 59 5.57 -28.56 11.84
CA GLU A 59 4.55 -27.67 11.30
C GLU A 59 5.17 -26.42 10.63
N PHE A 60 6.23 -25.86 11.21
CA PHE A 60 6.98 -24.78 10.58
C PHE A 60 7.61 -25.22 9.24
N VAL A 61 8.27 -26.37 9.20
CA VAL A 61 8.90 -26.89 7.97
C VAL A 61 7.85 -27.17 6.91
N LYS A 62 6.70 -27.72 7.29
CA LYS A 62 5.57 -27.95 6.39
C LYS A 62 5.05 -26.64 5.80
N GLY A 63 4.78 -25.64 6.64
CA GLY A 63 4.36 -24.31 6.19
C GLY A 63 5.40 -23.63 5.29
N ALA A 64 6.69 -23.78 5.59
CA ALA A 64 7.76 -23.25 4.76
C ALA A 64 7.81 -23.92 3.36
N LYS A 65 7.56 -25.22 3.26
CA LYS A 65 7.45 -25.92 1.96
C LYS A 65 6.24 -25.45 1.15
N GLU A 66 5.06 -25.35 1.79
CA GLU A 66 3.84 -24.86 1.13
C GLU A 66 4.01 -23.40 0.67
N GLY A 67 4.69 -22.56 1.47
CA GLY A 67 5.04 -21.19 1.10
C GLY A 67 5.97 -21.15 -0.11
N LEU A 68 6.99 -22.01 -0.16
CA LEU A 68 7.91 -22.08 -1.30
C LEU A 68 7.20 -22.54 -2.58
N GLU A 69 6.34 -23.54 -2.49
CA GLU A 69 5.51 -23.99 -3.63
C GLU A 69 4.63 -22.86 -4.16
N THR A 70 4.01 -22.09 -3.27
CA THR A 70 3.22 -20.92 -3.64
C THR A 70 4.07 -19.89 -4.39
N VAL A 71 5.27 -19.58 -3.90
CA VAL A 71 6.19 -18.65 -4.58
C VAL A 71 6.55 -19.13 -5.98
N ILE A 72 6.86 -20.44 -6.15
CA ILE A 72 7.18 -21.02 -7.46
C ILE A 72 5.99 -20.90 -8.42
N GLN A 73 4.77 -21.10 -7.94
CA GLN A 73 3.56 -21.01 -8.75
C GLN A 73 3.25 -19.58 -9.22
N ILE A 74 3.48 -18.58 -8.39
CA ILE A 74 3.19 -17.17 -8.75
C ILE A 74 4.34 -16.51 -9.51
N LEU A 75 5.56 -17.02 -9.40
CA LEU A 75 6.77 -16.41 -10.00
C LEU A 75 6.66 -16.21 -11.53
N PRO A 76 6.21 -17.19 -12.33
CA PRO A 76 6.06 -16.97 -13.77
C PRO A 76 5.10 -15.84 -14.12
N THR A 77 4.00 -15.73 -13.37
CA THR A 77 3.02 -14.64 -13.54
C THR A 77 3.64 -13.29 -13.23
N LEU A 78 4.40 -13.17 -12.15
CA LEU A 78 5.09 -11.92 -11.80
C LEU A 78 6.14 -11.54 -12.85
N ILE A 79 6.93 -12.50 -13.33
CA ILE A 79 7.91 -12.25 -14.40
C ILE A 79 7.20 -11.78 -15.67
N GLY A 80 6.13 -12.45 -16.08
CA GLY A 80 5.34 -12.06 -17.24
C GLY A 80 4.77 -10.64 -17.11
N LEU A 81 4.26 -10.28 -15.94
CA LEU A 81 3.77 -8.93 -15.66
C LEU A 81 4.88 -7.88 -15.71
N MET A 82 6.05 -8.16 -15.14
CA MET A 82 7.20 -7.24 -15.19
C MET A 82 7.67 -7.00 -16.63
N VAL A 83 7.71 -8.05 -17.45
CA VAL A 83 8.03 -7.92 -18.87
C VAL A 83 6.97 -7.09 -19.61
N ALA A 84 5.69 -7.37 -19.39
CA ALA A 84 4.59 -6.64 -20.01
C ALA A 84 4.62 -5.15 -19.65
N VAL A 85 4.81 -4.81 -18.36
CA VAL A 85 4.94 -3.43 -17.88
C VAL A 85 6.19 -2.77 -18.47
N GLY A 86 7.31 -3.49 -18.58
CA GLY A 86 8.53 -3.01 -19.23
C GLY A 86 8.31 -2.65 -20.70
N VAL A 87 7.57 -3.46 -21.44
CA VAL A 87 7.18 -3.16 -22.84
C VAL A 87 6.27 -1.94 -22.92
N LEU A 88 5.25 -1.85 -22.04
CA LEU A 88 4.35 -0.68 -21.98
C LEU A 88 5.13 0.61 -21.66
N ARG A 89 6.12 0.54 -20.80
CA ARG A 89 6.99 1.68 -20.48
C ARG A 89 7.87 2.05 -21.69
N ALA A 90 8.52 1.06 -22.28
CA ALA A 90 9.40 1.28 -23.43
C ALA A 90 8.63 1.85 -24.65
N SER A 91 7.35 1.51 -24.79
CA SER A 91 6.47 2.07 -25.84
C SER A 91 6.06 3.52 -25.59
N GLY A 92 6.35 4.10 -24.40
CA GLY A 92 5.90 5.42 -24.01
C GLY A 92 4.41 5.50 -23.60
N PHE A 93 3.68 4.38 -23.65
CA PHE A 93 2.24 4.35 -23.33
C PHE A 93 1.94 4.83 -21.91
N LEU A 94 2.72 4.38 -20.93
CA LEU A 94 2.53 4.79 -19.53
C LEU A 94 2.81 6.29 -19.33
N THR A 95 3.79 6.83 -20.02
CA THR A 95 4.11 8.26 -20.00
C THR A 95 2.97 9.07 -20.60
N MET A 96 2.49 8.69 -21.80
CA MET A 96 1.36 9.33 -22.45
C MET A 96 0.09 9.31 -21.56
N LEU A 97 -0.20 8.17 -20.95
CA LEU A 97 -1.34 8.03 -20.04
C LEU A 97 -1.19 8.95 -18.81
N GLY A 98 0.01 9.01 -18.24
CA GLY A 98 0.34 9.91 -17.12
C GLY A 98 0.19 11.40 -17.52
N GLU A 99 0.64 11.80 -18.70
CA GLU A 99 0.54 13.18 -19.17
C GLU A 99 -0.91 13.62 -19.46
N VAL A 100 -1.68 12.77 -20.13
CA VAL A 100 -3.07 13.07 -20.48
C VAL A 100 -3.93 13.19 -19.21
N LEU A 101 -3.83 12.24 -18.32
CA LEU A 101 -4.63 12.19 -17.09
C LEU A 101 -4.00 12.99 -15.94
N GLY A 102 -2.69 13.22 -15.99
CA GLY A 102 -1.96 14.04 -15.04
C GLY A 102 -2.51 15.47 -14.97
N LYS A 103 -2.92 16.04 -16.09
CA LYS A 103 -3.58 17.38 -16.14
C LYS A 103 -4.81 17.48 -15.26
N VAL A 104 -5.50 16.36 -15.04
CA VAL A 104 -6.68 16.30 -14.15
C VAL A 104 -6.27 16.06 -12.71
N THR A 105 -5.17 15.35 -12.46
CA THR A 105 -4.74 14.95 -11.11
C THR A 105 -3.77 15.93 -10.46
N GLU A 106 -3.02 16.71 -11.25
CA GLU A 106 -2.08 17.73 -10.76
C GLU A 106 -2.71 18.78 -9.83
N PRO A 107 -3.93 19.32 -10.10
CA PRO A 107 -4.57 20.27 -9.20
C PRO A 107 -4.81 19.70 -7.81
N PHE A 108 -4.92 18.37 -7.68
CA PHE A 108 -5.08 17.66 -6.40
C PHE A 108 -3.74 17.27 -5.77
N GLY A 109 -2.61 17.64 -6.37
CA GLY A 109 -1.27 17.30 -5.88
C GLY A 109 -0.90 15.83 -6.02
N PHE A 110 -1.62 15.07 -6.85
CA PHE A 110 -1.35 13.65 -7.10
C PHE A 110 -0.33 13.49 -8.24
N PRO A 111 0.76 12.70 -8.05
CA PRO A 111 1.80 12.52 -9.05
C PRO A 111 1.28 11.84 -10.32
N SER A 112 1.50 12.46 -11.48
CA SER A 112 1.09 11.92 -12.79
C SER A 112 1.70 10.53 -13.07
N ALA A 113 2.91 10.27 -12.58
CA ALA A 113 3.58 8.97 -12.70
C ALA A 113 2.81 7.80 -12.05
N LEU A 114 1.93 8.08 -11.08
CA LEU A 114 1.13 7.05 -10.39
C LEU A 114 -0.26 6.85 -11.00
N VAL A 115 -0.65 7.67 -11.96
CA VAL A 115 -1.96 7.56 -12.62
C VAL A 115 -2.18 6.19 -13.28
N PRO A 116 -1.22 5.63 -14.03
CA PRO A 116 -1.37 4.29 -14.61
C PRO A 116 -1.61 3.21 -13.56
N LEU A 117 -0.86 3.28 -12.44
CA LEU A 117 -1.01 2.35 -11.32
C LEU A 117 -2.42 2.44 -10.72
N THR A 118 -2.93 3.66 -10.51
CA THR A 118 -4.27 3.89 -9.94
C THR A 118 -5.36 3.27 -10.80
N ILE A 119 -5.29 3.48 -12.12
CA ILE A 119 -6.30 2.96 -13.05
C ILE A 119 -6.26 1.43 -13.07
N VAL A 120 -5.07 0.85 -13.24
CA VAL A 120 -4.92 -0.60 -13.31
C VAL A 120 -5.33 -1.27 -12.00
N ARG A 121 -5.11 -0.61 -10.86
CA ARG A 121 -5.54 -1.10 -9.54
C ARG A 121 -7.05 -1.30 -9.45
N MET A 122 -7.84 -0.50 -10.13
CA MET A 122 -9.31 -0.66 -10.15
C MET A 122 -9.75 -1.97 -10.79
N PHE A 123 -8.97 -2.51 -11.74
CA PHE A 123 -9.33 -3.70 -12.53
C PHE A 123 -8.58 -4.96 -12.11
N SER A 124 -7.29 -4.86 -11.81
CA SER A 124 -6.42 -6.02 -11.58
C SER A 124 -5.38 -5.78 -10.50
N SER A 125 -5.47 -6.53 -9.42
CA SER A 125 -4.48 -6.54 -8.33
C SER A 125 -3.11 -7.00 -8.81
N SER A 126 -3.06 -8.06 -9.61
CA SER A 126 -1.80 -8.62 -10.10
C SER A 126 -1.08 -7.65 -11.04
N ALA A 127 -1.80 -7.06 -12.00
CA ALA A 127 -1.22 -6.08 -12.90
C ALA A 127 -0.76 -4.81 -12.15
N ALA A 128 -1.52 -4.37 -11.14
CA ALA A 128 -1.13 -3.27 -10.28
C ALA A 128 0.15 -3.57 -9.49
N THR A 129 0.35 -4.82 -9.04
CA THR A 129 1.59 -5.24 -8.38
C THR A 129 2.78 -5.12 -9.34
N GLY A 130 2.62 -5.50 -10.60
CA GLY A 130 3.67 -5.31 -11.63
C GLY A 130 4.03 -3.83 -11.82
N LEU A 131 3.03 -2.95 -11.91
CA LEU A 131 3.25 -1.50 -11.99
C LEU A 131 3.86 -0.91 -10.71
N LEU A 132 3.49 -1.40 -9.55
CA LEU A 132 4.11 -1.00 -8.27
C LEU A 132 5.60 -1.32 -8.27
N LEU A 133 5.99 -2.53 -8.67
CA LEU A 133 7.40 -2.93 -8.77
C LEU A 133 8.17 -2.06 -9.75
N ASP A 134 7.53 -1.67 -10.85
CA ASP A 134 8.10 -0.74 -11.82
C ASP A 134 8.30 0.67 -11.23
N VAL A 135 7.33 1.20 -10.48
CA VAL A 135 7.46 2.46 -9.73
C VAL A 135 8.61 2.39 -8.72
N PHE A 136 8.76 1.29 -8.01
CA PHE A 136 9.88 1.10 -7.07
C PHE A 136 11.22 1.03 -7.76
N ARG A 137 11.29 0.42 -8.94
CA ARG A 137 12.51 0.34 -9.74
C ARG A 137 12.93 1.71 -10.28
N GLU A 138 11.98 2.53 -10.70
CA GLU A 138 12.26 3.83 -11.31
C GLU A 138 12.52 4.91 -10.27
N PHE A 139 11.69 5.01 -9.24
CA PHE A 139 11.72 6.12 -8.27
C PHE A 139 12.34 5.73 -6.93
N GLY A 140 12.45 4.44 -6.63
CA GLY A 140 12.84 3.92 -5.31
C GLY A 140 11.67 3.85 -4.34
N THR A 141 11.76 2.92 -3.38
CA THR A 141 10.72 2.67 -2.35
C THR A 141 10.54 3.83 -1.38
N ASP A 142 11.63 4.51 -1.02
CA ASP A 142 11.65 5.61 -0.04
C ASP A 142 11.31 6.98 -0.64
N SER A 143 11.18 7.06 -1.95
CA SER A 143 10.77 8.28 -2.66
C SER A 143 9.33 8.67 -2.30
N ARG A 144 8.96 9.92 -2.58
CA ARG A 144 7.56 10.37 -2.45
C ARG A 144 6.61 9.49 -3.25
N ASN A 145 6.95 9.16 -4.50
CA ASN A 145 6.14 8.33 -5.38
C ASN A 145 6.04 6.90 -4.85
N GLY A 146 7.15 6.30 -4.41
CA GLY A 146 7.17 4.97 -3.82
C GLY A 146 6.29 4.87 -2.56
N LYS A 147 6.38 5.84 -1.66
CA LYS A 147 5.55 5.89 -0.45
C LYS A 147 4.06 6.04 -0.76
N ILE A 148 3.69 6.95 -1.68
CA ILE A 148 2.29 7.11 -2.10
C ILE A 148 1.78 5.82 -2.74
N ALA A 149 2.56 5.20 -3.63
CA ALA A 149 2.20 3.95 -4.27
C ALA A 149 2.00 2.82 -3.25
N SER A 150 2.87 2.71 -2.24
CA SER A 150 2.75 1.70 -1.16
C SER A 150 1.47 1.90 -0.34
N ILE A 151 1.19 3.14 0.07
CA ILE A 151 -0.03 3.47 0.81
C ILE A 151 -1.27 3.17 -0.03
N MET A 152 -1.26 3.59 -1.30
CA MET A 152 -2.37 3.35 -2.21
C MET A 152 -2.64 1.85 -2.37
N MET A 153 -1.60 1.04 -2.58
CA MET A 153 -1.76 -0.41 -2.73
C MET A 153 -2.26 -1.10 -1.46
N SER A 154 -1.90 -0.61 -0.29
CA SER A 154 -2.34 -1.18 0.99
C SER A 154 -3.75 -0.74 1.40
N CYS A 155 -4.20 0.44 0.97
CA CYS A 155 -5.48 1.04 1.37
C CYS A 155 -6.59 0.87 0.35
N THR A 156 -6.31 0.38 -0.86
CA THR A 156 -7.29 0.22 -1.94
C THR A 156 -7.43 -1.23 -2.39
N GLU A 157 -8.62 -1.57 -2.87
CA GLU A 157 -8.93 -2.87 -3.47
C GLU A 157 -9.32 -2.74 -4.95
N THR A 158 -9.39 -3.88 -5.65
CA THR A 158 -9.86 -3.94 -7.05
C THR A 158 -11.38 -3.80 -7.10
N ILE A 159 -11.86 -2.58 -7.30
CA ILE A 159 -13.29 -2.24 -7.20
C ILE A 159 -14.14 -3.14 -8.08
N PHE A 160 -13.81 -3.24 -9.37
CA PHE A 160 -14.61 -4.00 -10.33
C PHE A 160 -14.63 -5.51 -10.04
N TYR A 161 -13.49 -6.07 -9.66
CA TYR A 161 -13.40 -7.47 -9.28
C TYR A 161 -14.21 -7.75 -7.99
N THR A 162 -14.01 -6.93 -6.97
CA THR A 162 -14.70 -7.08 -5.68
C THR A 162 -16.21 -6.98 -5.84
N VAL A 163 -16.70 -5.95 -6.54
CA VAL A 163 -18.14 -5.80 -6.82
C VAL A 163 -18.68 -7.01 -7.57
N SER A 164 -17.98 -7.48 -8.60
CA SER A 164 -18.40 -8.65 -9.39
C SER A 164 -18.53 -9.91 -8.54
N VAL A 165 -17.54 -10.20 -7.69
CA VAL A 165 -17.53 -11.38 -6.81
C VAL A 165 -18.67 -11.31 -5.79
N TYR A 166 -18.85 -10.18 -5.11
CA TYR A 166 -19.91 -10.01 -4.12
C TYR A 166 -21.31 -10.07 -4.74
N PHE A 167 -21.51 -9.43 -5.89
CA PHE A 167 -22.80 -9.46 -6.58
C PHE A 167 -23.15 -10.84 -7.10
N MET A 168 -22.16 -11.58 -7.61
CA MET A 168 -22.34 -12.97 -8.03
C MET A 168 -22.70 -13.86 -6.84
N ALA A 169 -21.99 -13.74 -5.73
CA ALA A 169 -22.27 -14.50 -4.50
C ALA A 169 -23.65 -14.18 -3.91
N ALA A 170 -24.06 -12.91 -3.93
CA ALA A 170 -25.36 -12.44 -3.45
C ALA A 170 -26.48 -12.61 -4.47
N LYS A 171 -26.19 -13.09 -5.70
CA LYS A 171 -27.14 -13.20 -6.82
C LYS A 171 -27.83 -11.88 -7.20
N ILE A 172 -27.15 -10.76 -6.99
CA ILE A 172 -27.64 -9.42 -7.33
C ILE A 172 -27.33 -9.16 -8.80
N LYS A 173 -28.34 -8.74 -9.57
CA LYS A 173 -28.22 -8.46 -11.01
C LYS A 173 -28.02 -6.96 -11.31
N ASP A 174 -28.37 -6.10 -10.38
CA ASP A 174 -28.40 -4.65 -10.57
C ASP A 174 -27.43 -3.96 -9.61
N THR A 175 -26.43 -3.28 -10.14
CA THR A 175 -25.42 -2.59 -9.32
C THR A 175 -25.94 -1.26 -8.74
N ARG A 176 -27.01 -0.70 -9.31
CA ARG A 176 -27.57 0.61 -8.93
C ARG A 176 -26.48 1.65 -8.68
N TYR A 177 -26.43 2.22 -7.47
CA TYR A 177 -25.47 3.27 -7.08
C TYR A 177 -24.17 2.74 -6.44
N THR A 178 -23.88 1.45 -6.52
CA THR A 178 -22.72 0.84 -5.83
C THR A 178 -21.39 1.32 -6.40
N ILE A 179 -21.35 1.80 -7.65
CA ILE A 179 -20.15 2.25 -8.36
C ILE A 179 -20.17 3.78 -8.55
N ALA A 180 -21.23 4.45 -8.17
CA ALA A 180 -21.42 5.89 -8.34
C ALA A 180 -20.85 6.73 -7.18
#